data_75bc5fb81d42c67ec336a47131ed7fc5
#
_entry.id   75bc5fb81d42c67ec336a47131ed7fc5
#
_cell.length_a   1.000
_cell.length_b   1.000
_cell.length_c   1.000
_cell.angle_alpha   90.00
_cell.angle_beta   90.00
_cell.angle_gamma   90.00
#
_symmetry.space_group_name_H-M   'P 1'
#
loop_
_entity.id
_entity.type
_entity.pdbx_description
1 polymer ?
#
loop_
_entity_poly.entity_id
_entity_poly.type
_entity_poly.pdbx_seq_one_letter_code
_entity_poly.pdbx_strand_id
1 'polypeptide(L)'
;MEHYKIIPVVVVKDEEDTRHKLSSLLEGGIKVAEITFRTAYAPKAIELAVKEYKDMCIGAGTVINKEQALQAINLGVQFIVSPGFSKGVAEACNEHNI
;
A
#
# COMPACT_ATOMS: atom_id res chain seq x y z
N MET A 1 6.54 -7.84 -7.43
CA MET A 1 6.47 -6.57 -8.17
C MET A 1 6.77 -6.72 -9.65
N GLU A 2 7.73 -7.54 -9.99
CA GLU A 2 8.16 -7.72 -11.39
C GLU A 2 7.07 -8.26 -12.30
N HIS A 3 6.08 -8.93 -11.75
CA HIS A 3 5.00 -9.55 -12.52
C HIS A 3 3.90 -8.56 -12.92
N TYR A 4 3.94 -7.35 -12.40
CA TYR A 4 2.90 -6.36 -12.63
C TYR A 4 3.43 -5.21 -13.48
N LYS A 5 2.81 -4.98 -14.63
CA LYS A 5 3.18 -3.89 -15.54
C LYS A 5 2.56 -2.57 -15.15
N ILE A 6 1.39 -2.61 -14.54
CA ILE A 6 0.64 -1.42 -14.10
C ILE A 6 0.23 -1.63 -12.66
N ILE A 7 0.56 -0.64 -11.82
CA ILE A 7 0.19 -0.67 -10.42
C ILE A 7 -0.78 0.49 -10.17
N PRO A 8 -2.08 0.20 -9.95
CA PRO A 8 -3.03 1.28 -9.67
C PRO A 8 -2.72 1.98 -8.35
N VAL A 9 -2.77 3.30 -8.38
CA VAL A 9 -2.62 4.13 -7.19
C VAL A 9 -4.01 4.44 -6.66
N VAL A 10 -4.25 4.08 -5.41
CA VAL A 10 -5.56 4.21 -4.78
C VAL A 10 -5.51 5.23 -3.65
N VAL A 11 -6.31 6.28 -3.77
CA VAL A 11 -6.49 7.27 -2.70
C VAL A 11 -7.83 6.97 -2.05
N VAL A 12 -7.82 6.73 -0.75
CA VAL A 12 -9.02 6.28 -0.02
C VAL A 12 -9.38 7.25 1.08
N LYS A 13 -10.68 7.48 1.26
CA LYS A 13 -11.18 8.41 2.30
C LYS A 13 -11.78 7.68 3.50
N ASP A 14 -12.35 6.49 3.29
CA ASP A 14 -13.02 5.73 4.34
C ASP A 14 -13.11 4.25 4.00
N GLU A 15 -13.74 3.48 4.87
CA GLU A 15 -13.86 2.04 4.70
C GLU A 15 -14.67 1.66 3.46
N GLU A 16 -15.79 2.32 3.24
CA GLU A 16 -16.65 2.03 2.09
C GLU A 16 -15.93 2.32 0.77
N ASP A 17 -15.26 3.46 0.69
CA ASP A 17 -14.47 3.85 -0.48
C ASP A 17 -13.37 2.84 -0.76
N THR A 18 -12.70 2.37 0.30
CA THR A 18 -11.65 1.36 0.18
C THR A 18 -12.19 0.06 -0.40
N ARG A 19 -13.28 -0.46 0.15
CA ARG A 19 -13.88 -1.70 -0.33
C ARG A 19 -14.37 -1.59 -1.76
N HIS A 20 -14.99 -0.46 -2.09
CA HIS A 20 -15.47 -0.21 -3.45
C HIS A 20 -14.32 -0.27 -4.46
N LYS A 21 -13.24 0.45 -4.18
CA LYS A 21 -12.09 0.53 -5.09
C LYS A 21 -11.35 -0.81 -5.22
N LEU A 22 -11.10 -1.48 -4.12
CA LEU A 22 -10.39 -2.76 -4.14
C LEU A 22 -11.22 -3.86 -4.82
N SER A 23 -12.51 -3.91 -4.52
CA SER A 23 -13.40 -4.89 -5.14
C SER A 23 -13.50 -4.66 -6.65
N SER A 24 -13.56 -3.41 -7.09
CA SER A 24 -13.60 -3.08 -8.51
C SER A 24 -12.33 -3.54 -9.23
N LEU A 25 -11.17 -3.40 -8.59
CA LEU A 25 -9.91 -3.88 -9.16
C LEU A 25 -9.92 -5.39 -9.32
N LEU A 26 -10.36 -6.12 -8.30
CA LEU A 26 -10.44 -7.57 -8.36
C LEU A 26 -11.40 -8.05 -9.44
N GLU A 27 -12.55 -7.42 -9.59
CA GLU A 27 -13.51 -7.75 -10.65
C GLU A 27 -12.89 -7.59 -12.02
N GLY A 28 -12.00 -6.61 -12.18
CA GLY A 28 -11.27 -6.39 -13.42
C GLY A 28 -10.04 -7.29 -13.61
N GLY A 29 -9.79 -8.20 -12.66
CA GLY A 29 -8.63 -9.10 -12.74
C GLY A 29 -7.33 -8.47 -12.27
N ILE A 30 -7.38 -7.33 -11.61
CA ILE A 30 -6.19 -6.62 -11.11
C ILE A 30 -5.96 -7.01 -9.65
N LYS A 31 -4.83 -7.63 -9.38
CA LYS A 31 -4.51 -8.18 -8.06
C LYS A 31 -3.39 -7.42 -7.34
N VAL A 32 -3.17 -6.18 -7.70
CA VAL A 32 -2.18 -5.33 -7.05
C VAL A 32 -2.76 -3.94 -6.85
N ALA A 33 -2.44 -3.30 -5.73
CA ALA A 33 -2.86 -1.93 -5.46
C ALA A 33 -1.88 -1.24 -4.54
N GLU A 34 -1.62 0.03 -4.82
CA GLU A 34 -0.81 0.90 -3.98
C GLU A 34 -1.74 1.88 -3.27
N ILE A 35 -1.86 1.75 -1.95
CA ILE A 35 -2.68 2.67 -1.15
C ILE A 35 -1.78 3.81 -0.67
N THR A 36 -2.12 5.04 -1.01
CA THR A 36 -1.27 6.19 -0.72
C THR A 36 -1.48 6.73 0.69
N PHE A 37 -0.40 7.21 1.30
CA PHE A 37 -0.46 7.92 2.58
C PHE A 37 -0.81 9.39 2.38
N ARG A 38 -1.86 9.68 1.61
CA ARG A 38 -2.34 11.04 1.40
C ARG A 38 -3.50 11.42 2.31
N THR A 39 -4.16 10.44 2.90
CA THR A 39 -5.28 10.68 3.79
C THR A 39 -5.01 10.07 5.15
N ALA A 40 -5.69 10.59 6.17
CA ALA A 40 -5.56 10.05 7.52
C ALA A 40 -6.11 8.63 7.63
N TYR A 41 -6.96 8.23 6.71
CA TYR A 41 -7.54 6.88 6.71
C TYR A 41 -6.59 5.81 6.14
N ALA A 42 -5.52 6.21 5.45
CA ALA A 42 -4.63 5.27 4.76
C ALA A 42 -4.15 4.09 5.62
N PRO A 43 -3.68 4.27 6.86
CA PRO A 43 -3.27 3.13 7.67
C PRO A 43 -4.39 2.12 7.90
N LYS A 44 -5.60 2.58 8.16
CA LYS A 44 -6.76 1.70 8.35
C LYS A 44 -7.15 0.99 7.06
N ALA A 45 -7.04 1.69 5.93
CA ALA A 45 -7.31 1.11 4.63
C ALA A 45 -6.32 -0.01 4.31
N ILE A 46 -5.05 0.18 4.60
CA ILE A 46 -4.02 -0.85 4.41
C ILE A 46 -4.31 -2.06 5.29
N GLU A 47 -4.64 -1.82 6.56
CA GLU A 47 -4.99 -2.90 7.47
C GLU A 47 -6.16 -3.73 6.94
N LEU A 48 -7.22 -3.07 6.50
CA LEU A 48 -8.38 -3.71 5.91
C LEU A 48 -8.00 -4.50 4.65
N ALA A 49 -7.22 -3.90 3.77
CA ALA A 49 -6.83 -4.51 2.51
C ALA A 49 -5.99 -5.77 2.73
N VAL A 50 -5.00 -5.70 3.59
CA VAL A 50 -4.13 -6.84 3.90
C VAL A 50 -4.93 -7.97 4.55
N LYS A 51 -5.88 -7.63 5.40
CA LYS A 51 -6.66 -8.61 6.15
C LYS A 51 -7.75 -9.26 5.31
N GLU A 52 -8.47 -8.48 4.51
CA GLU A 52 -9.64 -8.95 3.77
C GLU A 52 -9.39 -9.28 2.30
N TYR A 53 -8.37 -8.70 1.68
CA TYR A 53 -8.06 -8.91 0.28
C TYR A 53 -6.74 -9.67 0.14
N LYS A 54 -6.71 -10.88 0.69
CA LYS A 54 -5.49 -11.70 0.78
C LYS A 54 -4.93 -12.12 -0.57
N ASP A 55 -5.76 -12.13 -1.61
CA ASP A 55 -5.33 -12.47 -2.96
C ASP A 55 -4.69 -11.28 -3.68
N MET A 56 -4.71 -10.09 -3.08
CA MET A 56 -4.10 -8.90 -3.65
C MET A 56 -2.72 -8.64 -3.05
N CYS A 57 -1.85 -8.12 -3.90
CA CYS A 57 -0.56 -7.59 -3.47
C CYS A 57 -0.78 -6.13 -3.07
N ILE A 58 -0.71 -5.82 -1.80
CA ILE A 58 -0.98 -4.48 -1.27
C ILE A 58 0.33 -3.78 -0.93
N GLY A 59 0.49 -2.57 -1.44
CA GLY A 59 1.63 -1.73 -1.14
C GLY A 59 1.21 -0.38 -0.57
N ALA A 60 2.15 0.33 0.03
CA ALA A 60 1.96 1.67 0.53
C ALA A 60 2.68 2.67 -0.37
N GLY A 61 1.98 3.72 -0.78
CA GLY A 61 2.53 4.76 -1.63
C GLY A 61 2.65 6.09 -0.91
N THR A 62 3.41 7.02 -1.51
CA THR A 62 3.64 8.34 -0.95
C THR A 62 4.21 8.26 0.47
N VAL A 63 5.10 7.31 0.68
CA VAL A 63 5.80 7.11 1.96
C VAL A 63 7.02 8.02 1.96
N ILE A 64 7.04 9.00 2.86
CA ILE A 64 8.05 10.08 2.82
C ILE A 64 9.04 10.05 3.99
N ASN A 65 8.82 9.21 4.98
CA ASN A 65 9.75 9.12 6.11
C ASN A 65 9.77 7.71 6.70
N LYS A 66 10.73 7.48 7.60
CA LYS A 66 10.93 6.17 8.23
C LYS A 66 9.72 5.74 9.06
N GLU A 67 9.07 6.67 9.74
CA GLU A 67 7.92 6.34 10.59
C GLU A 67 6.77 5.79 9.76
N GLN A 68 6.47 6.41 8.63
CA GLN A 68 5.44 5.92 7.72
C GLN A 68 5.82 4.56 7.14
N ALA A 69 7.08 4.38 6.77
CA ALA A 69 7.56 3.10 6.24
C ALA A 69 7.38 1.98 7.27
N LEU A 70 7.78 2.23 8.52
CA LEU A 70 7.63 1.23 9.57
C LEU A 70 6.17 0.93 9.87
N GLN A 71 5.31 1.95 9.85
CA GLN A 71 3.88 1.76 10.04
C GLN A 71 3.30 0.86 8.95
N ALA A 72 3.65 1.13 7.68
CA ALA A 72 3.18 0.33 6.56
C ALA A 72 3.66 -1.12 6.66
N ILE A 73 4.93 -1.31 6.99
CA ILE A 73 5.52 -2.65 7.15
C ILE A 73 4.81 -3.42 8.26
N ASN A 74 4.55 -2.78 9.39
CA ASN A 74 3.83 -3.40 10.50
C ASN A 74 2.39 -3.78 10.14
N LEU A 75 1.79 -3.06 9.19
CA LEU A 75 0.45 -3.38 8.71
C LEU A 75 0.44 -4.52 7.68
N GLY A 76 1.60 -4.94 7.21
CA GLY A 76 1.72 -6.11 6.35
C GLY A 76 1.80 -5.84 4.86
N VAL A 77 2.19 -4.61 4.44
CA VAL A 77 2.36 -4.33 3.02
C VAL A 77 3.48 -5.16 2.42
N GLN A 78 3.36 -5.43 1.12
CA GLN A 78 4.34 -6.21 0.39
C GLN A 78 5.35 -5.35 -0.36
N PHE A 79 5.04 -4.07 -0.56
CA PHE A 79 5.98 -3.14 -1.20
C PHE A 79 5.69 -1.70 -0.73
N ILE A 80 6.68 -0.84 -0.94
CA ILE A 80 6.58 0.59 -0.58
C ILE A 80 7.07 1.42 -1.75
N VAL A 81 6.33 2.48 -2.08
CA VAL A 81 6.70 3.45 -3.09
C VAL A 81 6.88 4.81 -2.42
N SER A 82 8.01 5.44 -2.69
CA SER A 82 8.32 6.78 -2.20
C SER A 82 8.45 7.73 -3.37
N PRO A 83 7.97 8.97 -3.25
CA PRO A 83 8.04 9.94 -4.36
C PRO A 83 9.46 10.40 -4.67
N GLY A 84 10.43 10.05 -3.84
CA GLY A 84 11.83 10.38 -4.07
C GLY A 84 12.69 9.54 -3.16
N PHE A 85 14.02 9.73 -3.25
CA PHE A 85 14.93 9.01 -2.38
C PHE A 85 14.78 9.48 -0.94
N SER A 86 14.61 8.53 -0.02
CA SER A 86 14.58 8.79 1.40
C SER A 86 15.44 7.73 2.10
N LYS A 87 16.48 8.20 2.78
CA LYS A 87 17.37 7.33 3.53
C LYS A 87 16.61 6.55 4.61
N GLY A 88 15.70 7.22 5.32
CA GLY A 88 14.92 6.58 6.37
C GLY A 88 14.00 5.48 5.84
N VAL A 89 13.35 5.73 4.69
CA VAL A 89 12.51 4.73 4.05
C VAL A 89 13.34 3.55 3.57
N ALA A 90 14.48 3.82 2.93
CA ALA A 90 15.37 2.76 2.45
C ALA A 90 15.89 1.90 3.61
N GLU A 91 16.27 2.52 4.73
CA GLU A 91 16.72 1.79 5.91
C GLU A 91 15.63 0.88 6.45
N ALA A 92 14.40 1.39 6.58
CA ALA A 92 13.28 0.59 7.08
C ALA A 92 12.99 -0.60 6.16
N CYS A 93 13.00 -0.38 4.86
CA CYS A 93 12.75 -1.45 3.89
C CYS A 93 13.86 -2.51 3.95
N ASN A 94 15.11 -2.09 4.02
CA ASN A 94 16.24 -3.03 4.11
C ASN A 94 16.19 -3.87 5.38
N GLU A 95 15.85 -3.26 6.52
CA GLU A 95 15.74 -3.98 7.80
C GLU A 95 14.65 -5.04 7.77
N HIS A 96 13.63 -4.86 6.95
CA HIS A 96 12.45 -5.74 6.90
C HIS A 96 12.28 -6.49 5.58
N ASN A 97 13.26 -6.43 4.69
CA ASN A 97 13.27 -7.16 3.42
C ASN A 97 12.11 -6.80 2.47
N ILE A 98 11.80 -5.50 2.41
CA ILE A 98 10.72 -5.02 1.53
C ILE A 98 11.29 -4.44 0.22
#